data_013d753b67751b66b17062363ac4f4fa
#
_entry.id   013d753b67751b66b17062363ac4f4fa
#
_cell.length_a   1.000
_cell.length_b   1.000
_cell.length_c   1.000
_cell.angle_alpha   90.00
_cell.angle_beta   90.00
_cell.angle_gamma   90.00
#
_symmetry.space_group_name_H-M   'P 1'
#
loop_
_entity.id
_entity.type
_entity.pdbx_description
1 polymer ?
#
loop_
_entity_poly.entity_id
_entity_poly.type
_entity_poly.pdbx_seq_one_letter_code
_entity_poly.pdbx_strand_id
1 'polypeptide(L)'
;SFAQWRSAHEACGVHAGTPEYPSIDALQAMLDAHTDAFLFEEDYVLDFGGAKGLHRHLKGIGATVPAEGRARLSPANMRQVMRHFDAGGGTVTYHVAFCRVTRLA
;
A
#
# COMPACT_ATOMS: atom_id res chain seq x y z
N SER A 1 0.71 1.85 -4.21
CA SER A 1 1.06 0.58 -3.52
C SER A 1 -0.17 -0.23 -3.17
N PHE A 2 -0.01 -1.52 -3.07
CA PHE A 2 -1.06 -2.48 -2.68
C PHE A 2 -2.24 -2.59 -3.65
N ALA A 3 -2.07 -2.31 -4.92
CA ALA A 3 -3.16 -2.39 -5.90
C ALA A 3 -3.81 -3.78 -5.94
N GLN A 4 -3.01 -4.85 -5.91
CA GLN A 4 -3.50 -6.23 -5.93
C GLN A 4 -4.29 -6.57 -4.66
N TRP A 5 -3.85 -6.07 -3.50
CA TRP A 5 -4.54 -6.25 -2.24
C TRP A 5 -5.88 -5.51 -2.22
N ARG A 6 -5.91 -4.26 -2.70
CA ARG A 6 -7.15 -3.49 -2.84
C ARG A 6 -8.12 -4.15 -3.82
N SER A 7 -7.62 -4.63 -4.95
CA SER A 7 -8.45 -5.34 -5.95
C SER A 7 -9.11 -6.59 -5.38
N ALA A 8 -8.40 -7.34 -4.54
CA ALA A 8 -8.97 -8.51 -3.87
C ALA A 8 -10.09 -8.13 -2.90
N HIS A 9 -9.95 -7.02 -2.18
CA HIS A 9 -11.02 -6.50 -1.32
C HIS A 9 -12.24 -6.05 -2.13
N GLU A 10 -12.02 -5.30 -3.21
CA GLU A 10 -13.09 -4.83 -4.09
C GLU A 10 -13.87 -5.99 -4.71
N ALA A 11 -13.18 -7.05 -5.11
CA ALA A 11 -13.81 -8.26 -5.63
C ALA A 11 -14.76 -8.93 -4.63
N CYS A 12 -14.52 -8.75 -3.34
CA CYS A 12 -15.37 -9.25 -2.25
C CYS A 12 -16.40 -8.23 -1.76
N GLY A 13 -16.48 -7.06 -2.40
CA GLY A 13 -17.40 -5.99 -2.02
C GLY A 13 -17.05 -5.32 -0.69
N VAL A 14 -15.80 -5.37 -0.27
CA VAL A 14 -15.32 -4.78 0.98
C VAL A 14 -14.20 -3.78 0.72
N HIS A 15 -13.89 -2.97 1.72
CA HIS A 15 -12.85 -1.96 1.62
C HIS A 15 -11.55 -2.43 2.27
N ALA A 16 -10.42 -2.16 1.63
CA ALA A 16 -9.11 -2.61 2.10
C ALA A 16 -8.62 -1.90 3.37
N GLY A 17 -9.17 -0.75 3.70
CA GLY A 17 -8.72 0.03 4.85
C GLY A 17 -7.33 0.65 4.68
N THR A 18 -6.72 0.56 3.49
CA THR A 18 -5.46 1.21 3.20
C THR A 18 -5.65 2.73 3.15
N PRO A 19 -4.70 3.52 3.68
CA PRO A 19 -4.78 4.96 3.56
C PRO A 19 -4.61 5.42 2.11
N GLU A 20 -5.10 6.62 1.81
CA GLU A 20 -4.77 7.28 0.57
C GLU A 20 -3.34 7.80 0.62
N TYR A 21 -2.56 7.44 -0.39
CA TYR A 21 -1.19 7.92 -0.51
C TYR A 21 -1.15 9.11 -1.45
N PRO A 22 -0.35 10.15 -1.16
CA PRO A 22 -0.21 11.27 -2.05
C PRO A 22 0.39 10.85 -3.39
N SER A 23 -0.01 11.53 -4.47
CA SER A 23 0.63 11.37 -5.77
C SER A 23 2.06 11.91 -5.73
N ILE A 24 2.87 11.50 -6.73
CA ILE A 24 4.23 12.05 -6.87
C ILE A 24 4.20 13.57 -7.06
N ASP A 25 3.22 14.08 -7.82
CA ASP A 25 3.07 15.53 -8.02
C ASP A 25 2.73 16.26 -6.73
N ALA A 26 1.89 15.68 -5.88
CA ALA A 26 1.58 16.23 -4.57
C ALA A 26 2.81 16.24 -3.65
N LEU A 27 3.60 15.16 -3.66
CA LEU A 27 4.86 15.09 -2.90
C LEU A 27 5.86 16.13 -3.39
N GLN A 28 6.03 16.28 -4.71
CA GLN A 28 6.90 17.28 -5.31
C GLN A 28 6.50 18.69 -4.87
N ALA A 29 5.21 19.02 -4.92
CA ALA A 29 4.69 20.31 -4.52
C ALA A 29 4.95 20.60 -3.03
N MET A 30 4.77 19.61 -2.16
CA MET A 30 5.07 19.76 -0.73
C MET A 30 6.55 20.02 -0.46
N LEU A 31 7.43 19.34 -1.19
CA LEU A 31 8.88 19.51 -1.02
C LEU A 31 9.40 20.79 -1.63
N ASP A 32 8.88 21.21 -2.79
CA ASP A 32 9.30 22.43 -3.49
C ASP A 32 9.05 23.69 -2.67
N ALA A 33 8.08 23.65 -1.75
CA ALA A 33 7.80 24.76 -0.86
C ALA A 33 8.95 25.08 0.11
N HIS A 34 9.82 24.09 0.42
CA HIS A 34 10.83 24.19 1.47
C HIS A 34 12.23 23.74 1.06
N THR A 35 12.35 23.03 -0.05
CA THR A 35 13.60 22.39 -0.45
C THR A 35 13.77 22.40 -1.95
N ASP A 36 15.00 22.13 -2.41
CA ASP A 36 15.27 21.71 -3.78
C ASP A 36 15.25 20.19 -3.79
N ALA A 37 14.22 19.60 -4.39
CA ALA A 37 13.96 18.18 -4.34
C ALA A 37 13.92 17.56 -5.73
N PHE A 38 14.56 16.41 -5.85
CA PHE A 38 14.49 15.55 -7.02
C PHE A 38 13.82 14.24 -6.62
N LEU A 39 12.69 13.91 -7.26
CA LEU A 39 11.95 12.67 -7.02
C LEU A 39 11.97 11.78 -8.25
N PHE A 40 12.06 10.48 -8.02
CA PHE A 40 11.82 9.47 -9.04
C PHE A 40 11.09 8.28 -8.44
N GLU A 41 10.41 7.53 -9.29
CA GLU A 41 9.54 6.44 -8.90
C GLU A 41 10.06 5.11 -9.40
N GLU A 42 9.89 4.06 -8.61
CA GLU A 42 10.12 2.68 -9.02
C GLU A 42 9.04 1.78 -8.44
N ASP A 43 8.64 0.77 -9.22
CA ASP A 43 7.74 -0.27 -8.78
C ASP A 43 8.52 -1.53 -8.42
N TYR A 44 8.18 -2.11 -7.27
CA TYR A 44 8.73 -3.38 -6.82
C TYR A 44 7.60 -4.38 -6.65
N VAL A 45 7.65 -5.48 -7.40
CA VAL A 45 6.71 -6.58 -7.24
C VAL A 45 7.31 -7.60 -6.29
N LEU A 46 6.64 -7.84 -5.18
CA LEU A 46 7.13 -8.68 -4.10
C LEU A 46 6.17 -9.84 -3.82
N ASP A 47 6.74 -11.00 -3.52
CA ASP A 47 6.01 -12.19 -3.09
C ASP A 47 6.41 -12.53 -1.65
N PHE A 48 5.46 -12.41 -0.73
CA PHE A 48 5.67 -12.73 0.68
C PHE A 48 5.17 -14.13 1.05
N GLY A 49 4.90 -14.99 0.06
CA GLY A 49 4.29 -16.32 0.30
C GLY A 49 2.77 -16.27 0.31
N GLY A 50 2.18 -15.47 -0.59
CA GLY A 50 0.75 -15.30 -0.72
C GLY A 50 0.14 -14.42 0.38
N ALA A 51 -1.18 -14.50 0.54
CA ALA A 51 -1.93 -13.64 1.45
C ALA A 51 -1.50 -13.80 2.91
N LYS A 52 -1.24 -15.03 3.36
CA LYS A 52 -0.78 -15.28 4.73
C LYS A 52 0.57 -14.63 5.01
N GLY A 53 1.50 -14.76 4.06
CA GLY A 53 2.82 -14.16 4.15
C GLY A 53 2.76 -12.64 4.14
N LEU A 54 1.93 -12.06 3.27
CA LEU A 54 1.68 -10.62 3.24
C LEU A 54 1.12 -10.13 4.57
N HIS A 55 0.08 -10.81 5.08
CA HIS A 55 -0.53 -10.40 6.35
C HIS A 55 0.48 -10.44 7.51
N ARG A 56 1.29 -11.48 7.56
CA ARG A 56 2.37 -11.59 8.55
C ARG A 56 3.40 -10.47 8.42
N HIS A 57 3.78 -10.14 7.19
CA HIS A 57 4.69 -9.02 6.91
C HIS A 57 4.11 -7.69 7.39
N LEU A 58 2.85 -7.39 7.02
CA LEU A 58 2.17 -6.14 7.42
C LEU A 58 2.04 -6.04 8.94
N LYS A 59 1.71 -7.15 9.60
CA LYS A 59 1.65 -7.20 11.06
C LYS A 59 3.01 -6.94 11.69
N GLY A 60 4.07 -7.50 11.12
CA GLY A 60 5.44 -7.34 11.61
C GLY A 60 5.95 -5.89 11.53
N ILE A 61 5.49 -5.13 10.55
CA ILE A 61 5.86 -3.71 10.39
C ILE A 61 4.84 -2.74 11.01
N GLY A 62 3.81 -3.26 11.69
CA GLY A 62 2.79 -2.42 12.32
C GLY A 62 1.76 -1.83 11.35
N ALA A 63 1.62 -2.38 10.16
CA ALA A 63 0.75 -1.84 9.11
C ALA A 63 -0.64 -2.51 9.07
N THR A 64 -1.14 -3.02 10.19
CA THR A 64 -2.45 -3.70 10.26
C THR A 64 -3.55 -2.82 10.83
N VAL A 65 -3.24 -1.60 11.25
CA VAL A 65 -4.22 -0.66 11.76
C VAL A 65 -5.03 -0.09 10.58
N PRO A 66 -6.37 -0.20 10.58
CA PRO A 66 -7.18 0.36 9.52
C PRO A 66 -7.02 1.88 9.44
N ALA A 67 -7.21 2.44 8.24
CA ALA A 67 -7.32 3.87 8.07
C ALA A 67 -8.46 4.43 8.94
N GLU A 68 -8.32 5.68 9.37
CA GLU A 68 -9.32 6.34 10.21
C GLU A 68 -10.73 6.23 9.58
N GLY A 69 -11.72 5.91 10.41
CA GLY A 69 -13.11 5.71 9.97
C GLY A 69 -13.38 4.36 9.31
N ARG A 70 -12.42 3.44 9.25
CA ARG A 70 -12.57 2.11 8.68
C ARG A 70 -12.71 1.06 9.76
N ALA A 71 -13.73 0.22 9.65
CA ALA A 71 -13.91 -0.94 10.52
C ALA A 71 -13.01 -2.10 10.06
N ARG A 72 -12.62 -2.95 11.01
CA ARG A 72 -11.96 -4.21 10.69
C ARG A 72 -12.91 -5.15 9.98
N LEU A 73 -12.40 -5.93 9.04
CA LEU A 73 -13.17 -6.97 8.36
C LEU A 73 -13.45 -8.13 9.31
N SER A 74 -14.62 -8.78 9.10
CA SER A 74 -14.89 -10.05 9.76
C SER A 74 -13.89 -11.13 9.30
N PRO A 75 -13.64 -12.17 10.12
CA PRO A 75 -12.77 -13.27 9.69
C PRO A 75 -13.23 -13.95 8.40
N ALA A 76 -14.55 -14.06 8.17
CA ALA A 76 -15.10 -14.64 6.96
C ALA A 76 -14.77 -13.78 5.72
N ASN A 77 -14.97 -12.47 5.81
CA ASN A 77 -14.63 -11.54 4.73
C ASN A 77 -13.13 -11.55 4.44
N MET A 78 -12.30 -11.56 5.48
CA MET A 78 -10.85 -11.61 5.31
C MET A 78 -10.41 -12.89 4.61
N ARG A 79 -10.99 -14.04 4.94
CA ARG A 79 -10.69 -15.31 4.25
C ARG A 79 -11.04 -15.25 2.76
N GLN A 80 -12.16 -14.63 2.41
CA GLN A 80 -12.53 -14.42 1.00
C GLN A 80 -11.54 -13.53 0.27
N VAL A 81 -11.15 -12.42 0.88
CA VAL A 81 -10.14 -11.50 0.33
C VAL A 81 -8.83 -12.23 0.09
N MET A 82 -8.36 -13.00 1.07
CA MET A 82 -7.11 -13.76 0.96
C MET A 82 -7.15 -14.76 -0.18
N ARG A 83 -8.28 -15.43 -0.38
CA ARG A 83 -8.46 -16.36 -1.51
C ARG A 83 -8.42 -15.66 -2.86
N HIS A 84 -9.09 -14.51 -2.98
CA HIS A 84 -9.03 -13.70 -4.20
C HIS A 84 -7.64 -13.18 -4.49
N PHE A 85 -6.94 -12.73 -3.47
CA PHE A 85 -5.57 -12.26 -3.61
C PHE A 85 -4.64 -13.39 -4.09
N ASP A 86 -4.72 -14.56 -3.49
CA ASP A 86 -3.91 -15.73 -3.88
C ASP A 86 -4.26 -16.22 -5.29
N ALA A 87 -5.54 -16.23 -5.65
CA ALA A 87 -5.98 -16.60 -7.00
C ALA A 87 -5.47 -15.63 -8.08
N GLY A 88 -5.25 -14.38 -7.73
CA GLY A 88 -4.70 -13.36 -8.62
C GLY A 88 -3.16 -13.35 -8.71
N GLY A 89 -2.49 -14.33 -8.10
CA GLY A 89 -1.03 -14.46 -8.14
C GLY A 89 -0.31 -14.23 -6.81
N GLY A 90 -0.98 -13.66 -5.82
CA GLY A 90 -0.45 -13.51 -4.47
C GLY A 90 0.73 -12.55 -4.33
N THR A 91 0.96 -11.68 -5.30
CA THR A 91 2.04 -10.69 -5.28
C THR A 91 1.52 -9.30 -4.93
N VAL A 92 2.41 -8.45 -4.45
CA VAL A 92 2.13 -7.07 -4.10
C VAL A 92 3.10 -6.16 -4.83
N THR A 93 2.59 -5.07 -5.38
CA THR A 93 3.41 -4.03 -5.97
C THR A 93 3.57 -2.87 -4.98
N TYR A 94 4.81 -2.59 -4.61
CA TYR A 94 5.17 -1.37 -3.92
C TYR A 94 5.56 -0.31 -4.94
N HIS A 95 4.85 0.79 -4.92
CA HIS A 95 5.23 1.99 -5.68
C HIS A 95 6.04 2.89 -4.76
N VAL A 96 7.32 3.06 -5.04
CA VAL A 96 8.25 3.75 -4.16
C VAL A 96 8.73 5.04 -4.80
N ALA A 97 8.57 6.14 -4.08
CA ALA A 97 9.14 7.42 -4.46
C ALA A 97 10.48 7.60 -3.73
N PHE A 98 11.55 7.73 -4.51
CA PHE A 98 12.87 8.10 -4.00
C PHE A 98 13.06 9.60 -4.11
N CYS A 99 13.64 10.18 -3.08
CA CYS A 99 13.79 11.61 -3.00
C CYS A 99 15.22 11.98 -2.60
N ARG A 100 15.82 12.90 -3.38
CA ARG A 100 17.02 13.60 -2.97
C ARG A 100 16.64 15.04 -2.68
N VAL A 101 16.94 15.50 -1.48
CA VAL A 101 16.55 16.82 -1.00
C VAL A 101 17.78 17.63 -0.66
N THR A 102 17.80 18.87 -1.13
CA THR A 102 18.80 19.86 -0.75
C THR A 102 18.07 21.00 -0.03
N ARG A 103 18.56 21.35 1.14
CA ARG A 103 18.00 22.45 1.92
C ARG A 103 18.21 23.77 1.20
N LEU A 104 17.13 24.58 1.09
CA LEU A 104 17.22 25.94 0.59
C LEU A 104 18.02 26.82 1.54
N ALA A 105 18.89 27.64 0.97
CA ALA A 105 19.70 28.59 1.73
C ALA A 105 18.86 29.73 2.31
#